data_50895f480d6ed633e7f5d2d58bfc902c
#
_entry.id   50895f480d6ed633e7f5d2d58bfc902c
#
_cell.length_a   1.000
_cell.length_b   1.000
_cell.length_c   1.000
_cell.angle_alpha   90.00
_cell.angle_beta   90.00
_cell.angle_gamma   90.00
#
_symmetry.space_group_name_H-M   'P 1'
#
loop_
_entity.id
_entity.type
_entity.pdbx_description
1 polymer ?
#
loop_
_entity_poly.entity_id
_entity_poly.type
_entity_poly.pdbx_seq_one_letter_code
_entity_poly.pdbx_strand_id
1 'polypeptide(L)'
;MILDQAIIDRAGRVLIARRTPLEDFHIEGLRKMGVGGIYIREGEEDPDQEVEKEEQSLPAALQKTYDKVKVRDPARVKISESVRKRVAKGVQYLYQDTNSADFTNASRSITDDLLKAIEDNDAVAVDIGALQVSDEYTFKHSVDVATMAMIVARKYGLNDNQVYQIGIAGLLHDIGKSKIPNEILNKAGKLTDDEFTIMKMHSTYGYHILEPKKDISQEVKLGVLQHHEKMNGRGYPMQVTGEKIHLFSRIISVADIYDALVTERPYKKPFSPRAAVEMIMSMTEELDIKVMKCFMESVILYPVGSDVMLSTGEMARVVENLSYAVLRPKVLGLQNGKVYDLANDVKCANIIIL
;
A
#
# COMPACT_ATOMS: atom_id res chain seq x y z
N MET A 1 -15.16 -25.12 17.52
CA MET A 1 -14.24 -24.77 16.41
C MET A 1 -14.09 -23.25 16.35
N ILE A 2 -12.90 -22.76 16.16
CA ILE A 2 -12.65 -21.30 16.03
C ILE A 2 -12.45 -21.00 14.55
N LEU A 3 -13.13 -19.98 14.07
CA LEU A 3 -13.04 -19.56 12.66
C LEU A 3 -11.67 -18.93 12.39
N ASP A 4 -10.92 -19.45 11.42
CA ASP A 4 -9.59 -18.94 11.08
C ASP A 4 -9.63 -17.72 10.14
N GLN A 5 -10.60 -17.68 9.24
CA GLN A 5 -10.82 -16.53 8.36
C GLN A 5 -12.24 -16.00 8.55
N ALA A 6 -12.41 -14.67 8.50
CA ALA A 6 -13.73 -14.07 8.53
C ALA A 6 -14.58 -14.59 7.34
N ILE A 7 -15.85 -14.90 7.60
CA ILE A 7 -16.81 -15.21 6.54
C ILE A 7 -17.41 -13.91 6.05
N ILE A 8 -17.31 -13.68 4.75
CA ILE A 8 -17.76 -12.47 4.09
C ILE A 8 -18.83 -12.80 3.04
N ASP A 9 -19.69 -11.84 2.77
CA ASP A 9 -20.59 -11.91 1.62
C ASP A 9 -19.84 -11.58 0.31
N ARG A 10 -20.58 -11.61 -0.81
CA ARG A 10 -20.00 -11.29 -2.14
C ARG A 10 -19.48 -9.88 -2.24
N ALA A 11 -19.98 -8.96 -1.43
CA ALA A 11 -19.58 -7.55 -1.39
C ALA A 11 -18.40 -7.27 -0.42
N GLY A 12 -17.81 -8.32 0.20
CA GLY A 12 -16.71 -8.17 1.14
C GLY A 12 -17.12 -7.86 2.59
N ARG A 13 -18.44 -7.75 2.88
CA ARG A 13 -18.92 -7.45 4.25
C ARG A 13 -18.77 -8.68 5.14
N VAL A 14 -18.29 -8.46 6.37
CA VAL A 14 -18.10 -9.52 7.35
C VAL A 14 -19.44 -10.00 7.87
N LEU A 15 -19.74 -11.28 7.59
CA LEU A 15 -20.90 -11.98 8.14
C LEU A 15 -20.60 -12.63 9.50
N ILE A 16 -19.42 -13.25 9.62
CA ILE A 16 -18.91 -13.81 10.87
C ILE A 16 -17.43 -13.42 10.98
N ALA A 17 -17.08 -12.79 12.08
CA ALA A 17 -15.71 -12.29 12.30
C ALA A 17 -14.72 -13.47 12.49
N ARG A 18 -13.46 -13.23 12.12
CA ARG A 18 -12.35 -14.13 12.44
C ARG A 18 -12.24 -14.32 13.96
N ARG A 19 -11.79 -15.47 14.40
CA ARG A 19 -11.67 -15.88 15.80
C ARG A 19 -13.01 -16.07 16.53
N THR A 20 -14.14 -16.01 15.82
CA THR A 20 -15.44 -16.32 16.41
C THR A 20 -15.52 -17.82 16.67
N PRO A 21 -15.88 -18.26 17.90
CA PRO A 21 -16.25 -19.64 18.16
C PRO A 21 -17.50 -19.98 17.36
N LEU A 22 -17.42 -21.01 16.54
CA LEU A 22 -18.57 -21.46 15.73
C LEU A 22 -19.50 -22.32 16.59
N GLU A 23 -20.72 -21.86 16.71
CA GLU A 23 -21.84 -22.57 17.32
C GLU A 23 -22.76 -23.16 16.23
N ASP A 24 -23.63 -24.10 16.61
CA ASP A 24 -24.48 -24.80 15.64
C ASP A 24 -25.35 -23.85 14.79
N PHE A 25 -25.88 -22.80 15.38
CA PHE A 25 -26.67 -21.82 14.62
C PHE A 25 -25.87 -21.07 13.54
N HIS A 26 -24.57 -20.80 13.77
CA HIS A 26 -23.67 -20.24 12.75
C HIS A 26 -23.53 -21.23 11.59
N ILE A 27 -23.31 -22.51 11.90
CA ILE A 27 -23.13 -23.57 10.91
C ILE A 27 -24.41 -23.78 10.07
N GLU A 28 -25.59 -23.77 10.72
CA GLU A 28 -26.85 -23.83 9.99
C GLU A 28 -27.13 -22.64 9.11
N GLY A 29 -26.79 -21.42 9.60
CA GLY A 29 -26.90 -20.19 8.83
C GLY A 29 -26.05 -20.23 7.57
N LEU A 30 -24.78 -20.68 7.68
CA LEU A 30 -23.85 -20.80 6.57
C LEU A 30 -24.30 -21.86 5.55
N ARG A 31 -24.84 -23.00 5.99
CA ARG A 31 -25.43 -24.02 5.11
C ARG A 31 -26.60 -23.46 4.31
N LYS A 32 -27.50 -22.70 4.95
CA LYS A 32 -28.65 -22.07 4.28
C LYS A 32 -28.21 -21.04 3.25
N MET A 33 -27.08 -20.38 3.45
CA MET A 33 -26.48 -19.42 2.48
C MET A 33 -25.67 -20.11 1.39
N GLY A 34 -25.57 -21.45 1.39
CA GLY A 34 -24.86 -22.21 0.35
C GLY A 34 -23.33 -22.13 0.47
N VAL A 35 -22.80 -21.84 1.67
CA VAL A 35 -21.35 -21.84 1.92
C VAL A 35 -20.86 -23.28 1.95
N GLY A 36 -20.06 -23.68 0.95
CA GLY A 36 -19.60 -25.05 0.77
C GLY A 36 -18.41 -25.46 1.65
N GLY A 37 -17.75 -24.51 2.30
CA GLY A 37 -16.61 -24.74 3.18
C GLY A 37 -16.19 -23.49 3.91
N ILE A 38 -15.52 -23.68 5.05
CA ILE A 38 -14.96 -22.61 5.88
C ILE A 38 -13.57 -23.03 6.36
N TYR A 39 -12.72 -22.04 6.65
CA TYR A 39 -11.43 -22.31 7.27
C TYR A 39 -11.55 -22.23 8.79
N ILE A 40 -11.19 -23.33 9.46
CA ILE A 40 -11.14 -23.40 10.92
C ILE A 40 -9.68 -23.49 11.37
N ARG A 41 -9.40 -22.98 12.57
CA ARG A 41 -8.08 -23.11 13.17
C ARG A 41 -7.90 -24.53 13.69
N GLU A 42 -6.85 -25.18 13.22
CA GLU A 42 -6.31 -26.41 13.80
C GLU A 42 -4.97 -26.06 14.45
N GLY A 43 -4.92 -26.09 15.77
CA GLY A 43 -3.72 -25.71 16.54
C GLY A 43 -3.82 -24.32 17.19
N GLU A 44 -2.76 -23.94 17.89
CA GLU A 44 -2.67 -22.69 18.64
C GLU A 44 -2.02 -21.53 17.84
N GLU A 45 -1.34 -21.83 16.73
CA GLU A 45 -0.67 -20.81 15.92
C GLU A 45 -1.66 -19.93 15.15
N ASP A 46 -1.51 -18.63 15.29
CA ASP A 46 -2.25 -17.62 14.54
C ASP A 46 -1.40 -17.16 13.36
N PRO A 47 -1.81 -17.39 12.09
CA PRO A 47 -1.03 -16.95 10.92
C PRO A 47 -0.88 -15.43 10.80
N ASP A 48 -1.70 -14.65 11.53
CA ASP A 48 -1.54 -13.20 11.63
C ASP A 48 -0.75 -12.78 12.90
N GLN A 49 -0.29 -13.72 13.74
CA GLN A 49 0.72 -13.39 14.74
C GLN A 49 2.05 -13.18 14.03
N GLU A 50 2.56 -11.97 14.16
CA GLU A 50 3.94 -11.70 13.75
C GLU A 50 4.86 -12.62 14.55
N VAL A 51 5.59 -13.45 13.85
CA VAL A 51 6.86 -13.92 14.35
C VAL A 51 7.75 -12.67 14.39
N GLU A 52 7.91 -12.05 15.57
CA GLU A 52 8.97 -11.06 15.75
C GLU A 52 10.24 -11.71 15.21
N LYS A 53 10.77 -11.18 14.11
CA LYS A 53 12.07 -11.63 13.61
C LYS A 53 13.02 -11.38 14.76
N GLU A 54 13.52 -12.47 15.38
CA GLU A 54 14.51 -12.36 16.45
C GLU A 54 15.62 -11.45 15.93
N GLU A 55 15.75 -10.26 16.53
CA GLU A 55 16.88 -9.38 16.27
C GLU A 55 18.12 -10.21 16.58
N GLN A 56 18.99 -10.44 15.60
CA GLN A 56 20.23 -11.18 15.84
C GLN A 56 20.95 -10.51 17.00
N SER A 57 21.22 -11.28 18.06
CA SER A 57 21.79 -10.78 19.29
C SER A 57 23.17 -10.16 19.02
N LEU A 58 23.34 -8.91 19.41
CA LEU A 58 24.61 -8.22 19.30
C LEU A 58 25.55 -8.65 20.44
N PRO A 59 26.89 -8.61 20.24
CA PRO A 59 27.86 -8.69 21.33
C PRO A 59 27.53 -7.67 22.42
N ALA A 60 27.68 -8.03 23.70
CA ALA A 60 27.23 -7.23 24.84
C ALA A 60 27.70 -5.76 24.83
N ALA A 61 28.92 -5.48 24.32
CA ALA A 61 29.45 -4.13 24.20
C ALA A 61 28.68 -3.31 23.13
N LEU A 62 28.36 -3.92 21.98
CA LEU A 62 27.58 -3.29 20.90
C LEU A 62 26.12 -3.12 21.32
N GLN A 63 25.56 -4.11 22.03
CA GLN A 63 24.19 -4.05 22.54
C GLN A 63 24.00 -2.84 23.46
N LYS A 64 24.91 -2.57 24.38
CA LYS A 64 24.85 -1.37 25.22
C LYS A 64 24.89 -0.07 24.42
N THR A 65 25.69 -0.02 23.37
CA THR A 65 25.75 1.15 22.50
C THR A 65 24.43 1.29 21.70
N TYR A 66 23.95 0.21 21.12
CA TYR A 66 22.68 0.16 20.37
C TYR A 66 21.51 0.64 21.25
N ASP A 67 21.35 0.08 22.45
CA ASP A 67 20.27 0.43 23.37
C ASP A 67 20.30 1.89 23.81
N LYS A 68 21.49 2.50 23.85
CA LYS A 68 21.66 3.92 24.17
C LYS A 68 21.28 4.86 23.03
N VAL A 69 21.47 4.44 21.77
CA VAL A 69 21.34 5.32 20.60
C VAL A 69 20.09 5.02 19.76
N LYS A 70 19.44 3.85 19.97
CA LYS A 70 18.27 3.48 19.17
C LYS A 70 17.08 4.40 19.45
N VAL A 71 16.45 4.85 18.38
CA VAL A 71 15.20 5.59 18.40
C VAL A 71 14.16 4.73 17.67
N ARG A 72 13.05 4.43 18.33
CA ARG A 72 12.01 3.59 17.72
C ARG A 72 11.42 4.26 16.50
N ASP A 73 11.15 3.46 15.48
CA ASP A 73 10.38 3.90 14.34
C ASP A 73 8.98 4.37 14.77
N PRO A 74 8.38 5.30 14.01
CA PRO A 74 6.97 5.62 14.19
C PRO A 74 6.11 4.37 13.96
N ALA A 75 4.90 4.39 14.49
CA ALA A 75 3.94 3.31 14.29
C ALA A 75 3.70 3.07 12.79
N ARG A 76 3.75 1.81 12.39
CA ARG A 76 3.63 1.37 11.00
C ARG A 76 2.26 0.76 10.76
N VAL A 77 1.76 0.93 9.54
CA VAL A 77 0.58 0.17 9.11
C VAL A 77 0.90 -1.33 9.12
N LYS A 78 0.08 -2.07 9.84
CA LYS A 78 0.07 -3.53 9.87
C LYS A 78 -1.29 -4.00 9.38
N ILE A 79 -1.39 -4.30 8.10
CA ILE A 79 -2.60 -4.92 7.56
C ILE A 79 -2.38 -6.42 7.61
N SER A 80 -3.15 -7.10 8.46
CA SER A 80 -3.08 -8.56 8.54
C SER A 80 -3.42 -9.19 7.19
N GLU A 81 -2.86 -10.36 6.92
CA GLU A 81 -3.11 -11.08 5.65
C GLU A 81 -4.60 -11.38 5.47
N SER A 82 -5.33 -11.64 6.56
CA SER A 82 -6.77 -11.86 6.53
C SER A 82 -7.55 -10.60 6.12
N VAL A 83 -7.20 -9.44 6.63
CA VAL A 83 -7.80 -8.15 6.23
C VAL A 83 -7.48 -7.85 4.77
N ARG A 84 -6.21 -8.00 4.37
CA ARG A 84 -5.76 -7.78 2.99
C ARG A 84 -6.53 -8.65 2.00
N LYS A 85 -6.65 -9.96 2.27
CA LYS A 85 -7.42 -10.90 1.43
C LYS A 85 -8.90 -10.52 1.37
N ARG A 86 -9.50 -10.13 2.49
CA ARG A 86 -10.90 -9.72 2.54
C ARG A 86 -11.16 -8.48 1.70
N VAL A 87 -10.36 -7.43 1.89
CA VAL A 87 -10.47 -6.18 1.12
C VAL A 87 -10.26 -6.45 -0.38
N ALA A 88 -9.25 -7.25 -0.74
CA ALA A 88 -8.98 -7.63 -2.13
C ALA A 88 -10.18 -8.37 -2.77
N LYS A 89 -10.81 -9.31 -2.05
CA LYS A 89 -12.04 -9.99 -2.52
C LYS A 89 -13.20 -9.02 -2.69
N GLY A 90 -13.36 -8.05 -1.79
CA GLY A 90 -14.35 -6.99 -1.93
C GLY A 90 -14.11 -6.14 -3.17
N VAL A 91 -12.86 -5.74 -3.43
CA VAL A 91 -12.48 -5.04 -4.67
C VAL A 91 -12.80 -5.89 -5.89
N GLN A 92 -12.43 -7.18 -5.88
CA GLN A 92 -12.76 -8.11 -6.97
C GLN A 92 -14.26 -8.15 -7.28
N TYR A 93 -15.10 -8.22 -6.24
CA TYR A 93 -16.55 -8.18 -6.41
C TYR A 93 -17.01 -6.90 -7.12
N LEU A 94 -16.48 -5.71 -6.71
CA LEU A 94 -16.83 -4.43 -7.34
C LEU A 94 -16.43 -4.37 -8.83
N TYR A 95 -15.31 -5.01 -9.20
CA TYR A 95 -14.88 -5.09 -10.60
C TYR A 95 -15.74 -6.04 -11.44
N GLN A 96 -16.24 -7.13 -10.84
CA GLN A 96 -17.09 -8.12 -11.52
C GLN A 96 -18.50 -7.60 -11.76
N ASP A 97 -19.06 -6.81 -10.83
CA ASP A 97 -20.40 -6.26 -10.92
C ASP A 97 -20.43 -4.75 -10.63
N THR A 98 -19.98 -3.97 -11.60
CA THR A 98 -19.96 -2.50 -11.49
C THR A 98 -21.36 -1.87 -11.43
N ASN A 99 -22.42 -2.62 -11.77
CA ASN A 99 -23.81 -2.16 -11.75
C ASN A 99 -24.60 -2.62 -10.51
N SER A 100 -23.98 -3.37 -9.61
CA SER A 100 -24.61 -3.82 -8.38
C SER A 100 -25.27 -2.66 -7.63
N ALA A 101 -26.51 -2.88 -7.16
CA ALA A 101 -27.19 -1.93 -6.29
C ALA A 101 -26.46 -1.73 -4.95
N ASP A 102 -25.64 -2.71 -4.52
CA ASP A 102 -24.88 -2.68 -3.29
C ASP A 102 -23.44 -2.13 -3.47
N PHE A 103 -23.09 -1.69 -4.68
CA PHE A 103 -21.73 -1.25 -5.02
C PHE A 103 -21.17 -0.20 -4.05
N THR A 104 -21.94 0.84 -3.75
CA THR A 104 -21.50 1.93 -2.86
C THR A 104 -21.32 1.45 -1.43
N ASN A 105 -22.26 0.62 -0.92
CA ASN A 105 -22.16 0.06 0.42
C ASN A 105 -20.96 -0.89 0.55
N ALA A 106 -20.72 -1.72 -0.46
CA ALA A 106 -19.56 -2.58 -0.52
C ALA A 106 -18.25 -1.78 -0.53
N SER A 107 -18.18 -0.72 -1.36
CA SER A 107 -17.00 0.17 -1.41
C SER A 107 -16.71 0.80 -0.04
N ARG A 108 -17.76 1.24 0.67
CA ARG A 108 -17.63 1.80 2.02
C ARG A 108 -17.16 0.76 3.03
N SER A 109 -17.79 -0.42 3.04
CA SER A 109 -17.44 -1.49 3.98
C SER A 109 -15.97 -1.92 3.88
N ILE A 110 -15.44 -2.11 2.67
CA ILE A 110 -14.03 -2.47 2.49
C ILE A 110 -13.07 -1.33 2.84
N THR A 111 -13.50 -0.07 2.66
CA THR A 111 -12.72 1.09 3.09
C THR A 111 -12.73 1.25 4.61
N ASP A 112 -13.86 0.97 5.28
CA ASP A 112 -13.95 0.95 6.75
C ASP A 112 -13.00 -0.08 7.35
N ASP A 113 -12.92 -1.29 6.77
CA ASP A 113 -11.98 -2.33 7.20
C ASP A 113 -10.52 -1.87 7.08
N LEU A 114 -10.20 -1.17 6.00
CA LEU A 114 -8.85 -0.66 5.76
C LEU A 114 -8.51 0.49 6.71
N LEU A 115 -9.43 1.45 6.87
CA LEU A 115 -9.26 2.58 7.78
C LEU A 115 -9.04 2.10 9.22
N LYS A 116 -9.88 1.13 9.67
CA LYS A 116 -9.74 0.54 10.99
C LYS A 116 -8.38 -0.12 11.19
N ALA A 117 -7.87 -0.86 10.20
CA ALA A 117 -6.55 -1.47 10.30
C ALA A 117 -5.42 -0.42 10.40
N ILE A 118 -5.60 0.77 9.81
CA ILE A 118 -4.67 1.89 9.94
C ILE A 118 -4.78 2.53 11.33
N GLU A 119 -6.00 2.72 11.85
CA GLU A 119 -6.28 3.37 13.14
C GLU A 119 -5.89 2.49 14.33
N ASP A 120 -6.21 1.20 14.30
CA ASP A 120 -5.88 0.25 15.37
C ASP A 120 -4.37 0.18 15.67
N ASN A 121 -3.53 0.62 14.74
CA ASN A 121 -2.08 0.65 14.88
C ASN A 121 -1.51 2.06 15.11
N ASP A 122 -2.34 3.11 15.26
CA ASP A 122 -1.89 4.51 15.26
C ASP A 122 -0.88 4.81 14.13
N ALA A 123 -1.12 4.21 12.96
CA ALA A 123 -0.14 4.11 11.91
C ALA A 123 0.04 5.45 11.19
N VAL A 124 1.27 5.92 11.18
CA VAL A 124 1.70 7.15 10.49
C VAL A 124 2.76 6.89 9.41
N ALA A 125 3.17 5.63 9.25
CA ALA A 125 4.18 5.23 8.28
C ALA A 125 3.86 3.85 7.68
N VAL A 126 4.43 3.56 6.51
CA VAL A 126 4.33 2.28 5.80
C VAL A 126 5.69 1.59 5.79
N ASP A 127 5.72 0.34 6.22
CA ASP A 127 6.87 -0.53 6.01
C ASP A 127 6.79 -1.09 4.59
N ILE A 128 7.66 -0.58 3.75
CA ILE A 128 7.69 -0.90 2.32
C ILE A 128 8.04 -2.39 2.08
N GLY A 129 8.84 -2.99 2.96
CA GLY A 129 9.20 -4.40 2.86
C GLY A 129 8.04 -5.34 3.17
N ALA A 130 7.08 -4.91 4.00
CA ALA A 130 5.92 -5.70 4.36
C ALA A 130 4.85 -5.77 3.27
N LEU A 131 4.89 -4.91 2.25
CA LEU A 131 3.93 -4.89 1.14
C LEU A 131 4.23 -5.91 0.03
N GLN A 132 5.41 -6.56 0.04
CA GLN A 132 5.91 -7.40 -1.06
C GLN A 132 5.41 -8.85 -1.09
N VAL A 133 4.25 -9.23 -0.61
CA VAL A 133 3.82 -10.64 -0.56
C VAL A 133 2.88 -11.03 -1.71
N SER A 134 3.27 -12.10 -2.42
CA SER A 134 2.88 -12.79 -3.65
C SER A 134 1.38 -13.06 -4.00
N ASP A 135 1.18 -13.41 -5.25
CA ASP A 135 0.30 -14.33 -6.00
C ASP A 135 -1.13 -13.98 -6.44
N GLU A 136 -1.83 -12.94 -5.96
CA GLU A 136 -3.10 -12.48 -6.55
C GLU A 136 -3.03 -11.00 -6.91
N TYR A 137 -2.33 -10.72 -7.99
CA TYR A 137 -1.76 -9.44 -8.37
C TYR A 137 -2.73 -8.25 -8.46
N THR A 138 -3.89 -8.39 -9.11
CA THR A 138 -4.68 -7.21 -9.55
C THR A 138 -5.39 -6.48 -8.40
N PHE A 139 -5.94 -7.21 -7.44
CA PHE A 139 -6.77 -6.60 -6.39
C PHE A 139 -5.97 -6.24 -5.13
N LYS A 140 -4.85 -6.92 -4.87
CA LYS A 140 -3.89 -6.56 -3.82
C LYS A 140 -3.26 -5.20 -4.10
N HIS A 141 -2.90 -4.92 -5.36
CA HIS A 141 -2.43 -3.61 -5.79
C HIS A 141 -3.38 -2.48 -5.37
N SER A 142 -4.69 -2.62 -5.61
CA SER A 142 -5.66 -1.59 -5.20
C SER A 142 -5.68 -1.39 -3.68
N VAL A 143 -5.48 -2.45 -2.88
CA VAL A 143 -5.38 -2.36 -1.42
C VAL A 143 -4.12 -1.59 -1.01
N ASP A 144 -2.98 -1.93 -1.61
CA ASP A 144 -1.70 -1.32 -1.29
C ASP A 144 -1.66 0.16 -1.70
N VAL A 145 -2.18 0.50 -2.89
CA VAL A 145 -2.33 1.89 -3.34
C VAL A 145 -3.26 2.68 -2.41
N ALA A 146 -4.42 2.14 -2.03
CA ALA A 146 -5.34 2.80 -1.13
C ALA A 146 -4.72 3.05 0.25
N THR A 147 -4.04 2.03 0.82
CA THR A 147 -3.35 2.14 2.10
C THR A 147 -2.30 3.25 2.08
N MET A 148 -1.44 3.23 1.07
CA MET A 148 -0.40 4.24 0.90
C MET A 148 -1.01 5.63 0.72
N ALA A 149 -2.05 5.76 -0.12
CA ALA A 149 -2.72 7.04 -0.35
C ALA A 149 -3.36 7.61 0.92
N MET A 150 -3.98 6.76 1.77
CA MET A 150 -4.55 7.20 3.05
C MET A 150 -3.49 7.71 4.02
N ILE A 151 -2.35 7.03 4.13
CA ILE A 151 -1.23 7.47 4.99
C ILE A 151 -0.63 8.79 4.48
N VAL A 152 -0.37 8.90 3.17
CA VAL A 152 0.14 10.13 2.57
C VAL A 152 -0.86 11.28 2.73
N ALA A 153 -2.17 11.01 2.62
CA ALA A 153 -3.21 12.00 2.82
C ALA A 153 -3.24 12.54 4.27
N ARG A 154 -3.11 11.67 5.28
CA ARG A 154 -2.94 12.07 6.68
C ARG A 154 -1.70 12.95 6.86
N LYS A 155 -0.58 12.53 6.29
CA LYS A 155 0.68 13.28 6.36
C LYS A 155 0.60 14.63 5.65
N TYR A 156 -0.19 14.72 4.57
CA TYR A 156 -0.46 15.95 3.85
C TYR A 156 -1.30 16.96 4.68
N GLY A 157 -2.04 16.46 5.67
CA GLY A 157 -2.91 17.24 6.56
C GLY A 157 -4.37 17.23 6.15
N LEU A 158 -4.82 16.21 5.40
CA LEU A 158 -6.24 16.02 5.10
C LEU A 158 -7.00 15.54 6.36
N ASN A 159 -8.27 15.93 6.47
CA ASN A 159 -9.13 15.48 7.56
C ASN A 159 -9.60 14.02 7.34
N ASP A 160 -10.17 13.41 8.41
CA ASP A 160 -10.55 11.99 8.41
C ASP A 160 -11.54 11.64 7.29
N ASN A 161 -12.51 12.51 6.99
CA ASN A 161 -13.42 12.30 5.89
C ASN A 161 -12.70 12.29 4.53
N GLN A 162 -11.75 13.19 4.32
CA GLN A 162 -10.95 13.24 3.09
C GLN A 162 -10.03 12.01 2.99
N VAL A 163 -9.44 11.56 4.10
CA VAL A 163 -8.65 10.32 4.16
C VAL A 163 -9.51 9.11 3.81
N TYR A 164 -10.73 9.05 4.32
CA TYR A 164 -11.69 8.02 3.98
C TYR A 164 -12.04 8.02 2.47
N GLN A 165 -12.36 9.20 1.93
CA GLN A 165 -12.71 9.35 0.52
C GLN A 165 -11.54 8.98 -0.41
N ILE A 166 -10.30 9.31 -0.05
CA ILE A 166 -9.13 8.91 -0.84
C ILE A 166 -8.89 7.40 -0.76
N GLY A 167 -9.23 6.75 0.36
CA GLY A 167 -9.25 5.30 0.47
C GLY A 167 -10.19 4.66 -0.55
N ILE A 168 -11.43 5.15 -0.67
CA ILE A 168 -12.38 4.71 -1.71
C ILE A 168 -11.77 4.94 -3.10
N ALA A 169 -11.21 6.13 -3.36
CA ALA A 169 -10.62 6.45 -4.65
C ALA A 169 -9.45 5.53 -5.01
N GLY A 170 -8.57 5.23 -4.04
CA GLY A 170 -7.46 4.31 -4.22
C GLY A 170 -7.90 2.86 -4.49
N LEU A 171 -8.93 2.37 -3.78
CA LEU A 171 -9.49 1.04 -4.04
C LEU A 171 -10.12 0.92 -5.44
N LEU A 172 -10.67 2.02 -5.96
CA LEU A 172 -11.41 2.05 -7.22
C LEU A 172 -10.65 2.68 -8.39
N HIS A 173 -9.39 3.14 -8.20
CA HIS A 173 -8.67 3.92 -9.22
C HIS A 173 -8.63 3.20 -10.57
N ASP A 174 -8.50 1.90 -10.56
CA ASP A 174 -8.38 1.03 -11.73
C ASP A 174 -9.70 0.34 -12.14
N ILE A 175 -10.87 0.68 -11.54
CA ILE A 175 -12.16 -0.02 -11.78
C ILE A 175 -12.54 -0.07 -13.26
N GLY A 176 -12.11 0.90 -14.03
CA GLY A 176 -12.36 0.95 -15.48
C GLY A 176 -11.62 -0.12 -16.29
N LYS A 177 -10.63 -0.81 -15.71
CA LYS A 177 -9.98 -1.97 -16.33
C LYS A 177 -10.98 -3.10 -16.60
N SER A 178 -12.10 -3.14 -15.86
CA SER A 178 -13.21 -4.07 -16.12
C SER A 178 -13.86 -3.89 -17.50
N LYS A 179 -13.60 -2.77 -18.19
CA LYS A 179 -14.09 -2.47 -19.54
C LYS A 179 -13.03 -2.62 -20.64
N ILE A 180 -11.80 -2.91 -20.27
CA ILE A 180 -10.72 -3.15 -21.22
C ILE A 180 -10.82 -4.59 -21.76
N PRO A 181 -10.68 -4.81 -23.09
CA PRO A 181 -10.66 -6.16 -23.67
C PRO A 181 -9.59 -7.06 -23.01
N ASN A 182 -9.98 -8.30 -22.70
CA ASN A 182 -9.10 -9.25 -22.02
C ASN A 182 -7.80 -9.53 -22.79
N GLU A 183 -7.83 -9.49 -24.12
CA GLU A 183 -6.66 -9.71 -24.97
C GLU A 183 -5.60 -8.61 -24.78
N ILE A 184 -6.03 -7.38 -24.43
CA ILE A 184 -5.17 -6.26 -24.13
C ILE A 184 -4.77 -6.28 -22.66
N LEU A 185 -5.73 -6.47 -21.76
CA LEU A 185 -5.51 -6.45 -20.31
C LEU A 185 -4.51 -7.51 -19.86
N ASN A 186 -4.65 -8.74 -20.41
CA ASN A 186 -3.84 -9.90 -20.04
C ASN A 186 -2.76 -10.24 -21.07
N LYS A 187 -2.39 -9.29 -21.95
CA LYS A 187 -1.40 -9.55 -23.00
C LYS A 187 -0.04 -9.88 -22.40
N ALA A 188 0.51 -11.03 -22.83
CA ALA A 188 1.85 -11.44 -22.50
C ALA A 188 2.87 -10.61 -23.29
N GLY A 189 3.37 -9.52 -22.74
CA GLY A 189 4.39 -8.68 -23.37
C GLY A 189 4.01 -7.20 -23.45
N LYS A 190 4.78 -6.44 -24.23
CA LYS A 190 4.52 -5.01 -24.40
C LYS A 190 3.26 -4.77 -25.24
N LEU A 191 2.45 -3.81 -24.82
CA LEU A 191 1.35 -3.30 -25.62
C LEU A 191 1.88 -2.53 -26.82
N THR A 192 1.19 -2.62 -27.96
CA THR A 192 1.40 -1.69 -29.09
C THR A 192 0.88 -0.29 -28.71
N ASP A 193 1.19 0.73 -29.50
CA ASP A 193 0.71 2.09 -29.26
C ASP A 193 -0.82 2.18 -29.28
N ASP A 194 -1.48 1.44 -30.19
CA ASP A 194 -2.93 1.36 -30.29
C ASP A 194 -3.52 0.66 -29.06
N GLU A 195 -2.98 -0.48 -28.65
CA GLU A 195 -3.41 -1.20 -27.45
C GLU A 195 -3.18 -0.36 -26.19
N PHE A 196 -2.07 0.36 -26.10
CA PHE A 196 -1.80 1.27 -24.99
C PHE A 196 -2.78 2.44 -24.98
N THR A 197 -3.21 2.91 -26.16
CA THR A 197 -4.25 3.94 -26.27
C THR A 197 -5.60 3.43 -25.72
N ILE A 198 -5.96 2.17 -26.00
CA ILE A 198 -7.14 1.53 -25.41
C ILE A 198 -6.95 1.35 -23.89
N MET A 199 -5.77 0.88 -23.45
CA MET A 199 -5.47 0.73 -22.03
C MET A 199 -5.63 2.04 -21.26
N LYS A 200 -5.19 3.17 -21.79
CA LYS A 200 -5.35 4.50 -21.17
C LYS A 200 -6.82 4.89 -20.92
N MET A 201 -7.77 4.29 -21.65
CA MET A 201 -9.19 4.58 -21.46
C MET A 201 -9.74 4.09 -20.12
N HIS A 202 -9.02 3.23 -19.37
CA HIS A 202 -9.52 2.72 -18.09
C HIS A 202 -9.85 3.84 -17.10
N SER A 203 -9.09 4.92 -17.05
CA SER A 203 -9.36 6.06 -16.17
C SER A 203 -10.69 6.77 -16.53
N THR A 204 -10.95 6.95 -17.82
CA THR A 204 -12.23 7.48 -18.32
C THR A 204 -13.38 6.51 -18.07
N TYR A 205 -13.19 5.22 -18.35
CA TYR A 205 -14.21 4.20 -18.06
C TYR A 205 -14.50 4.09 -16.56
N GLY A 206 -13.48 4.21 -15.72
CA GLY A 206 -13.65 4.25 -14.26
C GLY A 206 -14.53 5.42 -13.82
N TYR A 207 -14.27 6.61 -14.33
CA TYR A 207 -15.11 7.78 -14.09
C TYR A 207 -16.57 7.53 -14.51
N HIS A 208 -16.83 7.02 -15.72
CA HIS A 208 -18.18 6.75 -16.21
C HIS A 208 -18.91 5.65 -15.42
N ILE A 209 -18.19 4.65 -14.88
CA ILE A 209 -18.78 3.66 -13.97
C ILE A 209 -19.25 4.32 -12.67
N LEU A 210 -18.50 5.31 -12.18
CA LEU A 210 -18.81 5.99 -10.91
C LEU A 210 -19.75 7.18 -11.07
N GLU A 211 -19.84 7.79 -12.24
CA GLU A 211 -20.63 9.00 -12.51
C GLU A 211 -22.10 8.89 -12.05
N PRO A 212 -22.84 7.79 -12.35
CA PRO A 212 -24.25 7.64 -11.95
C PRO A 212 -24.41 7.37 -10.44
N LYS A 213 -23.36 7.05 -9.73
CA LYS A 213 -23.39 6.71 -8.30
C LYS A 213 -23.37 8.00 -7.47
N LYS A 214 -24.56 8.46 -7.07
CA LYS A 214 -24.74 9.75 -6.35
C LYS A 214 -24.05 9.78 -4.98
N ASP A 215 -23.92 8.63 -4.34
CA ASP A 215 -23.29 8.49 -3.01
C ASP A 215 -21.75 8.40 -3.05
N ILE A 216 -21.15 8.37 -4.23
CA ILE A 216 -19.71 8.51 -4.45
C ILE A 216 -19.41 9.98 -4.73
N SER A 217 -18.52 10.58 -3.93
CA SER A 217 -18.21 12.01 -4.05
C SER A 217 -17.52 12.36 -5.38
N GLN A 218 -17.58 13.64 -5.75
CA GLN A 218 -16.92 14.11 -6.96
C GLN A 218 -15.39 14.01 -6.85
N GLU A 219 -14.85 14.20 -5.65
CA GLU A 219 -13.42 14.08 -5.37
C GLU A 219 -12.91 12.66 -5.65
N VAL A 220 -13.69 11.63 -5.26
CA VAL A 220 -13.38 10.22 -5.56
C VAL A 220 -13.38 9.99 -7.08
N LYS A 221 -14.42 10.49 -7.79
CA LYS A 221 -14.54 10.34 -9.25
C LYS A 221 -13.38 11.01 -9.99
N LEU A 222 -12.97 12.21 -9.53
CA LEU A 222 -11.80 12.90 -10.07
C LEU A 222 -10.50 12.14 -9.72
N GLY A 223 -10.39 11.58 -8.51
CA GLY A 223 -9.30 10.70 -8.12
C GLY A 223 -9.09 9.57 -9.13
N VAL A 224 -10.17 8.89 -9.49
CA VAL A 224 -10.18 7.80 -10.48
C VAL A 224 -9.88 8.30 -11.90
N LEU A 225 -10.45 9.44 -12.30
CA LEU A 225 -10.26 9.96 -13.66
C LEU A 225 -8.82 10.39 -13.93
N GLN A 226 -8.21 11.09 -12.98
CA GLN A 226 -6.98 11.86 -13.19
C GLN A 226 -5.72 11.22 -12.57
N HIS A 227 -5.77 10.00 -12.02
CA HIS A 227 -4.61 9.40 -11.33
C HIS A 227 -3.39 9.16 -12.23
N HIS A 228 -3.55 9.21 -13.54
CA HIS A 228 -2.46 9.16 -14.51
C HIS A 228 -2.13 10.52 -15.14
N GLU A 229 -2.74 11.61 -14.66
CA GLU A 229 -2.29 12.94 -15.04
C GLU A 229 -0.92 13.26 -14.43
N LYS A 230 -0.15 14.09 -15.13
CA LYS A 230 1.18 14.53 -14.71
C LYS A 230 1.21 16.04 -14.56
N MET A 231 1.93 16.55 -13.55
CA MET A 231 2.02 18.00 -13.28
C MET A 231 2.45 18.82 -14.50
N ASN A 232 3.25 18.21 -15.39
CA ASN A 232 3.74 18.83 -16.64
C ASN A 232 2.76 18.69 -17.83
N GLY A 233 1.55 18.13 -17.65
CA GLY A 233 0.54 17.96 -18.71
C GLY A 233 0.81 16.84 -19.70
N ARG A 234 1.82 15.98 -19.46
CA ARG A 234 2.12 14.83 -20.33
C ARG A 234 1.42 13.54 -19.88
N GLY A 235 0.46 13.67 -18.94
CA GLY A 235 -0.35 12.56 -18.46
C GLY A 235 -1.56 12.27 -19.35
N TYR A 236 -2.53 11.55 -18.82
CA TYR A 236 -3.81 11.24 -19.47
C TYR A 236 -4.93 11.10 -18.43
N PRO A 237 -6.21 11.16 -18.79
CA PRO A 237 -6.76 11.29 -20.14
C PRO A 237 -6.92 12.72 -20.65
N MET A 238 -6.90 13.73 -19.76
CA MET A 238 -7.26 15.10 -20.07
C MET A 238 -6.05 15.99 -20.39
N GLN A 239 -4.85 15.56 -20.08
CA GLN A 239 -3.58 16.29 -20.24
C GLN A 239 -3.60 17.67 -19.54
N VAL A 240 -4.23 17.72 -18.37
CA VAL A 240 -4.26 18.93 -17.54
C VAL A 240 -2.98 19.08 -16.74
N THR A 241 -2.67 20.31 -16.34
CA THR A 241 -1.41 20.66 -15.67
C THR A 241 -1.65 21.20 -14.27
N GLY A 242 -0.69 20.99 -13.39
CA GLY A 242 -0.60 21.66 -12.10
C GLY A 242 -1.85 21.48 -11.25
N GLU A 243 -2.39 22.59 -10.74
CA GLU A 243 -3.53 22.59 -9.81
C GLU A 243 -4.86 22.18 -10.44
N LYS A 244 -4.95 22.04 -11.77
CA LYS A 244 -6.13 21.48 -12.43
C LYS A 244 -6.28 19.97 -12.20
N ILE A 245 -5.19 19.31 -11.74
CA ILE A 245 -5.24 17.91 -11.30
C ILE A 245 -5.74 17.90 -9.85
N HIS A 246 -6.80 17.16 -9.58
CA HIS A 246 -7.35 17.06 -8.23
C HIS A 246 -6.32 16.48 -7.24
N LEU A 247 -6.31 16.95 -5.99
CA LEU A 247 -5.32 16.53 -4.99
C LEU A 247 -5.33 15.01 -4.75
N PHE A 248 -6.51 14.37 -4.75
CA PHE A 248 -6.62 12.92 -4.59
C PHE A 248 -5.87 12.19 -5.71
N SER A 249 -6.00 12.66 -6.95
CA SER A 249 -5.28 12.09 -8.10
C SER A 249 -3.77 12.21 -7.95
N ARG A 250 -3.28 13.37 -7.49
CA ARG A 250 -1.83 13.58 -7.24
C ARG A 250 -1.30 12.63 -6.18
N ILE A 251 -2.06 12.37 -5.10
CA ILE A 251 -1.67 11.44 -4.03
C ILE A 251 -1.72 10.01 -4.54
N ILE A 252 -2.80 9.60 -5.21
CA ILE A 252 -2.95 8.25 -5.76
C ILE A 252 -1.86 7.97 -6.79
N SER A 253 -1.52 8.94 -7.65
CA SER A 253 -0.46 8.79 -8.66
C SER A 253 0.89 8.39 -8.04
N VAL A 254 1.30 9.01 -6.94
CA VAL A 254 2.54 8.65 -6.26
C VAL A 254 2.48 7.24 -5.68
N ALA A 255 1.35 6.88 -5.05
CA ALA A 255 1.14 5.56 -4.46
C ALA A 255 1.11 4.45 -5.54
N ASP A 256 0.41 4.67 -6.65
CA ASP A 256 0.31 3.75 -7.78
C ASP A 256 1.67 3.53 -8.45
N ILE A 257 2.41 4.61 -8.73
CA ILE A 257 3.76 4.51 -9.31
C ILE A 257 4.67 3.72 -8.39
N TYR A 258 4.64 4.00 -7.08
CA TYR A 258 5.47 3.28 -6.12
C TYR A 258 5.16 1.78 -6.14
N ASP A 259 3.88 1.40 -5.96
CA ASP A 259 3.47 0.01 -5.95
C ASP A 259 3.82 -0.69 -7.28
N ALA A 260 3.60 -0.01 -8.41
CA ALA A 260 3.97 -0.52 -9.73
C ALA A 260 5.48 -0.77 -9.93
N LEU A 261 6.33 -0.08 -9.18
CA LEU A 261 7.79 -0.26 -9.22
C LEU A 261 8.24 -1.44 -8.37
N VAL A 262 7.65 -1.65 -7.19
CA VAL A 262 8.11 -2.64 -6.20
C VAL A 262 7.39 -3.99 -6.28
N THR A 263 6.25 -4.06 -6.96
CA THR A 263 5.48 -5.30 -7.10
C THR A 263 5.97 -6.12 -8.29
N GLU A 264 6.11 -7.43 -8.07
CA GLU A 264 6.46 -8.38 -9.13
C GLU A 264 5.35 -8.45 -10.18
N ARG A 265 5.73 -8.37 -11.44
CA ARG A 265 4.83 -8.48 -12.59
C ARG A 265 5.34 -9.55 -13.54
N PRO A 266 4.46 -10.27 -14.28
CA PRO A 266 4.86 -11.37 -15.16
C PRO A 266 5.98 -11.02 -16.14
N TYR A 267 6.20 -9.73 -16.42
CA TYR A 267 7.14 -9.25 -17.44
C TYR A 267 8.23 -8.33 -16.90
N LYS A 268 8.25 -8.05 -15.58
CA LYS A 268 9.20 -7.11 -14.99
C LYS A 268 9.56 -7.53 -13.58
N LYS A 269 10.86 -7.73 -13.34
CA LYS A 269 11.38 -7.89 -11.98
C LYS A 269 11.11 -6.61 -11.18
N PRO A 270 10.71 -6.73 -9.91
CA PRO A 270 10.51 -5.59 -9.04
C PRO A 270 11.84 -4.83 -8.84
N PHE A 271 11.74 -3.52 -8.76
CA PHE A 271 12.84 -2.72 -8.24
C PHE A 271 12.98 -2.91 -6.74
N SER A 272 14.18 -2.73 -6.21
CA SER A 272 14.33 -2.64 -4.76
C SER A 272 13.55 -1.41 -4.25
N PRO A 273 13.03 -1.45 -3.01
CA PRO A 273 12.34 -0.30 -2.41
C PRO A 273 13.16 0.99 -2.48
N ARG A 274 14.48 0.89 -2.28
CA ARG A 274 15.40 2.01 -2.45
C ARG A 274 15.38 2.58 -3.88
N ALA A 275 15.55 1.72 -4.88
CA ALA A 275 15.56 2.15 -6.28
C ALA A 275 14.22 2.80 -6.68
N ALA A 276 13.09 2.27 -6.19
CA ALA A 276 11.77 2.85 -6.42
C ALA A 276 11.64 4.25 -5.80
N VAL A 277 12.12 4.45 -4.57
CA VAL A 277 12.14 5.75 -3.91
C VAL A 277 13.03 6.74 -4.66
N GLU A 278 14.25 6.34 -5.08
CA GLU A 278 15.15 7.18 -5.88
C GLU A 278 14.52 7.58 -7.23
N MET A 279 13.79 6.64 -7.87
CA MET A 279 13.05 6.94 -9.11
C MET A 279 11.95 7.96 -8.88
N ILE A 280 11.13 7.82 -7.84
CA ILE A 280 10.09 8.79 -7.51
C ILE A 280 10.72 10.17 -7.23
N MET A 281 11.83 10.22 -6.48
CA MET A 281 12.54 11.48 -6.21
C MET A 281 13.02 12.18 -7.48
N SER A 282 13.28 11.44 -8.55
CA SER A 282 13.70 11.99 -9.84
C SER A 282 12.54 12.57 -10.68
N MET A 283 11.27 12.25 -10.35
CA MET A 283 10.09 12.62 -11.14
C MET A 283 9.51 14.00 -10.78
N THR A 284 10.36 14.98 -10.48
CA THR A 284 9.97 16.31 -9.97
C THR A 284 9.14 17.16 -10.94
N GLU A 285 9.22 16.90 -12.25
CA GLU A 285 8.39 17.59 -13.25
C GLU A 285 7.02 16.92 -13.42
N GLU A 286 6.91 15.63 -13.06
CA GLU A 286 5.73 14.81 -13.32
C GLU A 286 4.81 14.73 -12.10
N LEU A 287 5.36 14.75 -10.89
CA LEU A 287 4.66 14.55 -9.63
C LEU A 287 4.59 15.84 -8.81
N ASP A 288 3.57 15.93 -7.97
CA ASP A 288 3.43 17.03 -7.01
C ASP A 288 4.52 16.94 -5.93
N ILE A 289 5.37 17.95 -5.83
CA ILE A 289 6.52 17.98 -4.91
C ILE A 289 6.08 17.87 -3.45
N LYS A 290 4.95 18.51 -3.06
CA LYS A 290 4.45 18.43 -1.69
C LYS A 290 3.94 17.02 -1.37
N VAL A 291 3.26 16.38 -2.32
CA VAL A 291 2.82 14.99 -2.18
C VAL A 291 4.01 14.05 -2.11
N MET A 292 5.01 14.22 -2.98
CA MET A 292 6.26 13.45 -2.93
C MET A 292 6.95 13.57 -1.57
N LYS A 293 7.02 14.78 -1.02
CA LYS A 293 7.58 15.00 0.33
C LYS A 293 6.80 14.24 1.38
N CYS A 294 5.45 14.35 1.38
CA CYS A 294 4.61 13.61 2.31
C CYS A 294 4.78 12.09 2.17
N PHE A 295 4.90 11.58 0.95
CA PHE A 295 5.19 10.17 0.68
C PHE A 295 6.53 9.77 1.31
N MET A 296 7.62 10.52 1.05
CA MET A 296 8.94 10.24 1.62
C MET A 296 8.91 10.21 3.17
N GLU A 297 8.19 11.15 3.77
CA GLU A 297 8.04 11.22 5.23
C GLU A 297 7.15 10.12 5.81
N SER A 298 6.40 9.41 4.97
CA SER A 298 5.48 8.33 5.36
C SER A 298 6.07 6.93 5.17
N VAL A 299 7.24 6.80 4.55
CA VAL A 299 7.84 5.49 4.25
C VAL A 299 9.02 5.19 5.16
N ILE A 300 9.12 3.94 5.62
CA ILE A 300 10.28 3.41 6.32
C ILE A 300 10.96 2.43 5.39
N LEU A 301 12.14 2.83 4.92
CA LEU A 301 12.93 2.04 3.98
C LEU A 301 13.85 1.04 4.69
N TYR A 302 14.41 1.45 5.80
CA TYR A 302 15.33 0.67 6.63
C TYR A 302 14.81 0.63 8.07
N PRO A 303 14.02 -0.37 8.46
CA PRO A 303 13.50 -0.46 9.82
C PRO A 303 14.61 -0.43 10.88
N VAL A 304 14.37 0.23 12.00
CA VAL A 304 15.28 0.21 13.15
C VAL A 304 15.47 -1.23 13.62
N GLY A 305 16.72 -1.64 13.84
CA GLY A 305 17.10 -3.03 14.14
C GLY A 305 17.50 -3.86 12.92
N SER A 306 17.22 -3.41 11.69
CA SER A 306 17.67 -4.12 10.48
C SER A 306 19.17 -3.93 10.22
N ASP A 307 19.81 -4.97 9.70
CA ASP A 307 21.21 -4.94 9.29
C ASP A 307 21.33 -4.56 7.82
N VAL A 308 22.23 -3.64 7.52
CA VAL A 308 22.46 -3.08 6.19
C VAL A 308 23.94 -3.11 5.84
N MET A 309 24.27 -3.27 4.56
CA MET A 309 25.62 -3.20 4.06
C MET A 309 25.95 -1.76 3.63
N LEU A 310 27.04 -1.21 4.15
CA LEU A 310 27.53 0.10 3.73
C LEU A 310 28.47 -0.02 2.53
N SER A 311 28.59 1.06 1.76
CA SER A 311 29.53 1.14 0.62
C SER A 311 31.00 1.01 1.02
N THR A 312 31.31 1.12 2.32
CA THR A 312 32.63 0.85 2.90
C THR A 312 32.92 -0.65 3.05
N GLY A 313 31.94 -1.54 2.79
CA GLY A 313 32.01 -2.97 3.03
C GLY A 313 31.71 -3.38 4.49
N GLU A 314 31.34 -2.46 5.35
CA GLU A 314 30.98 -2.71 6.74
C GLU A 314 29.49 -3.03 6.86
N MET A 315 29.16 -4.07 7.66
CA MET A 315 27.78 -4.29 8.11
C MET A 315 27.45 -3.33 9.24
N ALA A 316 26.26 -2.75 9.18
CA ALA A 316 25.78 -1.80 10.18
C ALA A 316 24.32 -2.06 10.51
N ARG A 317 23.91 -1.79 11.76
CA ARG A 317 22.53 -1.89 12.23
C ARG A 317 21.87 -0.52 12.26
N VAL A 318 20.69 -0.41 11.69
CA VAL A 318 19.91 0.83 11.72
C VAL A 318 19.50 1.15 13.16
N VAL A 319 19.76 2.37 13.61
CA VAL A 319 19.45 2.84 14.97
C VAL A 319 18.44 3.97 15.01
N GLU A 320 18.29 4.74 13.92
CA GLU A 320 17.31 5.82 13.82
C GLU A 320 16.99 6.13 12.35
N ASN A 321 15.70 6.23 12.03
CA ASN A 321 15.23 6.74 10.75
C ASN A 321 14.97 8.25 10.83
N LEU A 322 15.30 8.96 9.76
CA LEU A 322 15.11 10.39 9.64
C LEU A 322 14.09 10.65 8.52
N SER A 323 12.90 11.11 8.85
CA SER A 323 11.79 11.29 7.90
C SER A 323 12.13 12.24 6.73
N TYR A 324 13.04 13.19 6.93
CA TYR A 324 13.52 14.11 5.89
C TYR A 324 14.67 13.53 5.03
N ALA A 325 15.21 12.36 5.42
CA ALA A 325 16.37 11.75 4.76
C ALA A 325 16.25 10.21 4.74
N VAL A 326 15.16 9.69 4.19
CA VAL A 326 14.78 8.26 4.23
C VAL A 326 15.83 7.29 3.69
N LEU A 327 16.69 7.76 2.78
CA LEU A 327 17.82 6.98 2.22
C LEU A 327 19.08 7.03 3.10
N ARG A 328 19.08 7.82 4.16
CA ARG A 328 20.29 8.13 4.95
C ARG A 328 20.00 8.07 6.46
N PRO A 329 19.64 6.88 6.99
CA PRO A 329 19.40 6.69 8.43
C PRO A 329 20.69 6.86 9.23
N LYS A 330 20.57 6.90 10.58
CA LYS A 330 21.72 6.65 11.45
C LYS A 330 21.90 5.15 11.62
N VAL A 331 23.15 4.70 11.60
CA VAL A 331 23.49 3.28 11.69
C VAL A 331 24.66 3.07 12.67
N LEU A 332 24.67 1.92 13.32
CA LEU A 332 25.75 1.46 14.19
C LEU A 332 26.61 0.44 13.43
N GLY A 333 27.86 0.74 13.17
CA GLY A 333 28.82 -0.20 12.57
C GLY A 333 29.04 -1.40 13.47
N LEU A 334 28.83 -2.62 12.92
CA LEU A 334 28.91 -3.85 13.71
C LEU A 334 30.34 -4.32 13.97
N GLN A 335 31.33 -3.84 13.22
CA GLN A 335 32.72 -4.19 13.39
C GLN A 335 33.43 -3.26 14.39
N ASN A 336 33.14 -1.97 14.37
CA ASN A 336 33.88 -0.95 15.09
C ASN A 336 33.08 -0.24 16.20
N GLY A 337 31.77 -0.50 16.30
CA GLY A 337 30.88 0.10 17.30
C GLY A 337 30.64 1.61 17.10
N LYS A 338 31.01 2.17 15.94
CA LYS A 338 30.85 3.60 15.66
C LYS A 338 29.42 3.87 15.13
N VAL A 339 28.84 4.96 15.62
CA VAL A 339 27.58 5.47 15.08
C VAL A 339 27.88 6.40 13.90
N TYR A 340 27.24 6.12 12.75
CA TYR A 340 27.32 6.93 11.55
C TYR A 340 25.99 7.66 11.35
N ASP A 341 25.99 8.98 11.40
CA ASP A 341 24.84 9.80 10.97
C ASP A 341 25.00 10.06 9.48
N LEU A 342 24.37 9.19 8.67
CA LEU A 342 24.54 9.28 7.21
C LEU A 342 23.96 10.56 6.62
N ALA A 343 22.97 11.17 7.29
CA ALA A 343 22.32 12.38 6.81
C ALA A 343 23.06 13.67 7.16
N ASN A 344 23.57 13.78 8.40
CA ASN A 344 24.01 15.09 8.95
C ASN A 344 25.52 15.17 9.15
N ASP A 345 26.24 14.05 9.25
CA ASP A 345 27.71 14.08 9.39
C ASP A 345 28.37 14.16 8.01
N VAL A 346 29.02 15.29 7.73
CA VAL A 346 29.77 15.53 6.49
C VAL A 346 30.80 14.42 6.22
N LYS A 347 31.39 13.83 7.28
CA LYS A 347 32.35 12.72 7.16
C LYS A 347 31.68 11.44 6.61
N CYS A 348 30.37 11.35 6.71
CA CYS A 348 29.59 10.23 6.20
C CYS A 348 29.00 10.51 4.80
N ALA A 349 29.24 11.68 4.18
CA ALA A 349 28.61 12.09 2.92
C ALA A 349 28.78 11.05 1.78
N ASN A 350 29.93 10.38 1.71
CA ASN A 350 30.24 9.37 0.69
C ASN A 350 29.85 7.93 1.11
N ILE A 351 29.29 7.74 2.31
CA ILE A 351 28.83 6.43 2.77
C ILE A 351 27.37 6.27 2.37
N ILE A 352 27.04 5.20 1.63
CA ILE A 352 25.67 4.86 1.24
C ILE A 352 25.37 3.42 1.69
N ILE A 353 24.10 3.12 1.86
CA ILE A 353 23.59 1.75 2.03
C ILE A 353 23.49 1.13 0.63
N LEU A 354 23.94 -0.12 0.46
CA LEU A 354 23.93 -0.84 -0.82
C LEU A 354 22.62 -1.60 -1.04
#